data_05e5fe5948b90a52c4e3fe0c9d0ff679
#
_entry.id   05e5fe5948b90a52c4e3fe0c9d0ff679
#
_cell.length_a   1.000
_cell.length_b   1.000
_cell.length_c   1.000
_cell.angle_alpha   90.00
_cell.angle_beta   90.00
_cell.angle_gamma   90.00
#
_symmetry.space_group_name_H-M   'P 1'
#
loop_
_entity.id
_entity.type
_entity.pdbx_description
1 polymer ?
#
loop_
_entity_poly.entity_id
_entity_poly.type
_entity_poly.pdbx_seq_one_letter_code
_entity_poly.pdbx_strand_id
1 'polypeptide(L)'
;MYDLMDFDEVLEKFEPVMGMEVHVELDTETKMFSTSPTNFNAAPNSNVDPVSLGLPGALPVVNSKGVEGAIKIGLALNCSI
;
A
#
# COMPACT_ATOMS: atom_id res chain seq x y z
N MET A 1 -34.78 -3.72 -18.82
CA MET A 1 -34.55 -2.55 -17.97
C MET A 1 -34.97 -2.91 -16.55
N TYR A 2 -34.18 -2.55 -15.57
CA TYR A 2 -34.51 -2.83 -14.17
C TYR A 2 -35.29 -1.66 -13.58
N ASP A 3 -36.34 -1.98 -12.82
CA ASP A 3 -37.00 -0.98 -12.00
C ASP A 3 -36.13 -0.65 -10.79
N LEU A 4 -35.65 0.59 -10.74
CA LEU A 4 -34.85 1.08 -9.63
C LEU A 4 -35.77 1.72 -8.58
N MET A 5 -35.46 1.46 -7.33
CA MET A 5 -36.12 2.15 -6.20
C MET A 5 -35.63 3.61 -6.17
N ASP A 6 -36.51 4.48 -5.71
CA ASP A 6 -36.13 5.85 -5.40
C ASP A 6 -35.04 5.89 -4.32
N PHE A 7 -34.09 6.84 -4.43
CA PHE A 7 -32.95 6.91 -3.54
C PHE A 7 -33.36 7.07 -2.05
N ASP A 8 -34.32 7.92 -1.77
CA ASP A 8 -34.76 8.13 -0.40
C ASP A 8 -35.44 6.87 0.17
N GLU A 9 -36.19 6.15 -0.64
CA GLU A 9 -36.78 4.87 -0.26
C GLU A 9 -35.72 3.79 0.01
N VAL A 10 -34.66 3.78 -0.74
CA VAL A 10 -33.50 2.86 -0.51
C VAL A 10 -32.86 3.14 0.83
N LEU A 11 -32.66 4.41 1.19
CA LEU A 11 -32.03 4.79 2.46
C LEU A 11 -32.92 4.47 3.68
N GLU A 12 -34.22 4.41 3.51
CA GLU A 12 -35.13 3.96 4.58
C GLU A 12 -35.05 2.45 4.85
N LYS A 13 -34.79 1.66 3.82
CA LYS A 13 -34.83 0.19 3.88
C LYS A 13 -33.46 -0.46 4.03
N PHE A 14 -32.38 0.20 3.59
CA PHE A 14 -31.06 -0.35 3.52
C PHE A 14 -30.02 0.59 4.13
N GLU A 15 -29.08 0.03 4.84
CA GLU A 15 -27.89 0.75 5.33
C GLU A 15 -26.78 0.65 4.29
N PRO A 16 -26.28 1.77 3.72
CA PRO A 16 -25.14 1.71 2.82
C PRO A 16 -23.86 1.43 3.60
N VAL A 17 -23.15 0.37 3.20
CA VAL A 17 -21.84 0.02 3.74
C VAL A 17 -20.83 0.11 2.61
N MET A 18 -19.82 0.95 2.78
CA MET A 18 -18.80 1.18 1.77
C MET A 18 -17.41 0.91 2.32
N GLY A 19 -16.58 0.25 1.53
CA GLY A 19 -15.17 0.09 1.79
C GLY A 19 -14.36 0.65 0.62
N MET A 20 -13.21 1.22 0.92
CA MET A 20 -12.27 1.70 -0.10
C MET A 20 -10.88 1.16 0.20
N GLU A 21 -10.21 0.70 -0.84
CA GLU A 21 -8.82 0.32 -0.78
C GLU A 21 -8.03 1.22 -1.73
N VAL A 22 -6.93 1.76 -1.22
CA VAL A 22 -6.06 2.63 -2.00
C VAL A 22 -4.66 2.06 -1.99
N HIS A 23 -4.10 1.87 -3.18
CA HIS A 23 -2.73 1.43 -3.35
C HIS A 23 -1.83 2.65 -3.59
N VAL A 24 -0.78 2.77 -2.80
CA VAL A 24 0.21 3.84 -2.94
C VAL A 24 1.59 3.23 -3.12
N GLU A 25 2.26 3.60 -4.20
CA GLU A 25 3.67 3.28 -4.42
C GLU A 25 4.52 4.45 -3.95
N LEU A 26 5.31 4.23 -2.90
CA LEU A 26 6.20 5.27 -2.39
C LEU A 26 7.44 5.40 -3.28
N ASP A 27 7.89 6.62 -3.48
CA ASP A 27 9.12 6.94 -4.23
C ASP A 27 10.34 6.79 -3.32
N THR A 28 10.69 5.54 -3.00
CA THR A 28 11.86 5.20 -2.22
C THR A 28 12.96 4.60 -3.10
N GLU A 29 14.22 4.75 -2.69
CA GLU A 29 15.36 4.17 -3.41
C GLU A 29 15.46 2.65 -3.22
N THR A 30 15.00 2.16 -2.07
CA THR A 30 15.02 0.73 -1.73
C THR A 30 13.64 0.24 -1.34
N LYS A 31 13.47 -1.09 -1.36
CA LYS A 31 12.26 -1.77 -0.86
C LYS A 31 12.08 -1.52 0.63
N MET A 32 10.88 -1.82 1.15
CA MET A 32 10.52 -1.54 2.54
C MET A 32 11.37 -2.32 3.55
N PHE A 33 11.67 -3.57 3.28
CA PHE A 33 12.35 -4.48 4.22
C PHE A 33 13.69 -5.01 3.72
N SER A 34 14.22 -4.46 2.66
CA SER A 34 15.51 -4.87 2.12
C SER A 34 16.24 -3.68 1.46
N THR A 35 17.54 -3.87 1.24
CA THR A 35 18.38 -2.88 0.54
C THR A 35 18.29 -2.99 -0.99
N SER A 36 17.46 -3.89 -1.50
CA SER A 36 17.25 -4.03 -2.94
C SER A 36 16.70 -2.75 -3.54
N PRO A 37 17.19 -2.32 -4.71
CA PRO A 37 16.67 -1.12 -5.37
C PRO A 37 15.26 -1.32 -5.91
N THR A 38 14.57 -0.20 -6.17
CA THR A 38 13.21 -0.16 -6.70
C THR A 38 13.17 0.35 -8.14
N ASN A 39 14.24 0.22 -8.89
CA ASN A 39 14.34 0.72 -10.26
C ASN A 39 13.26 0.12 -11.17
N PHE A 40 12.49 0.98 -11.80
CA PHE A 40 11.48 0.57 -12.77
C PHE A 40 12.14 0.06 -14.06
N ASN A 41 11.55 -0.96 -14.69
CA ASN A 41 12.07 -1.58 -15.91
C ASN A 41 13.50 -2.13 -15.79
N ALA A 42 13.95 -2.49 -14.60
CA ALA A 42 15.22 -3.18 -14.42
C ALA A 42 15.18 -4.58 -15.07
N ALA A 43 16.36 -5.10 -15.41
CA ALA A 43 16.47 -6.46 -15.93
C ALA A 43 15.89 -7.48 -14.96
N PRO A 44 15.34 -8.63 -15.43
CA PRO A 44 14.84 -9.67 -14.54
C PRO A 44 15.86 -10.08 -13.49
N ASN A 45 15.41 -10.28 -12.25
CA ASN A 45 16.24 -10.71 -11.10
C ASN A 45 17.41 -9.79 -10.74
N SER A 46 17.34 -8.50 -11.10
CA SER A 46 18.38 -7.51 -10.76
C SER A 46 18.10 -6.72 -9.50
N ASN A 47 16.82 -6.55 -9.11
CA ASN A 47 16.40 -5.84 -7.89
C ASN A 47 16.28 -6.81 -6.71
N VAL A 48 17.34 -7.54 -6.42
CA VAL A 48 17.38 -8.56 -5.38
C VAL A 48 18.63 -8.42 -4.51
N ASP A 49 18.53 -8.91 -3.28
CA ASP A 49 19.58 -9.01 -2.30
C ASP A 49 19.41 -10.30 -1.47
N PRO A 50 20.31 -10.65 -0.55
CA PRO A 50 20.18 -11.85 0.26
C PRO A 50 18.86 -11.95 1.03
N VAL A 51 18.32 -10.83 1.50
CA VAL A 51 17.02 -10.79 2.21
C VAL A 51 15.88 -11.13 1.26
N SER A 52 15.84 -10.48 0.09
CA SER A 52 14.80 -10.73 -0.92
C SER A 52 14.82 -12.17 -1.45
N LEU A 53 16.00 -12.78 -1.51
CA LEU A 53 16.17 -14.18 -1.92
C LEU A 53 15.87 -15.18 -0.80
N GLY A 54 15.72 -14.72 0.43
CA GLY A 54 15.45 -15.60 1.57
C GLY A 54 16.64 -16.48 1.97
N LEU A 55 17.87 -15.99 1.79
CA LEU A 55 19.07 -16.76 2.11
C LEU A 55 19.21 -16.99 3.62
N PRO A 56 19.76 -18.13 4.05
CA PRO A 56 19.97 -18.43 5.46
C PRO A 56 20.78 -17.36 6.19
N GLY A 57 20.32 -16.93 7.36
CA GLY A 57 21.02 -15.93 8.19
C GLY A 57 20.76 -14.48 7.77
N ALA A 58 20.08 -14.23 6.64
CA ALA A 58 19.69 -12.89 6.24
C ALA A 58 18.45 -12.43 7.01
N LEU A 59 18.49 -11.21 7.56
CA LEU A 59 17.38 -10.61 8.30
C LEU A 59 16.90 -9.34 7.58
N PRO A 60 15.57 -9.10 7.57
CA PRO A 60 15.03 -7.89 6.99
C PRO A 60 15.43 -6.66 7.80
N VAL A 61 15.47 -5.52 7.12
CA VAL A 61 15.65 -4.19 7.70
C VAL A 61 14.49 -3.30 7.27
N VAL A 62 14.20 -2.27 8.06
CA VAL A 62 13.12 -1.33 7.76
C VAL A 62 13.67 -0.12 7.03
N ASN A 63 13.04 0.24 5.93
CA ASN A 63 13.33 1.49 5.22
C ASN A 63 12.67 2.65 5.96
N SER A 64 13.48 3.52 6.58
CA SER A 64 12.98 4.67 7.35
C SER A 64 12.17 5.65 6.50
N LYS A 65 12.51 5.81 5.23
CA LYS A 65 11.74 6.65 4.29
C LYS A 65 10.36 6.09 4.00
N GLY A 66 10.22 4.77 3.98
CA GLY A 66 8.92 4.11 3.87
C GLY A 66 8.04 4.39 5.08
N VAL A 67 8.59 4.32 6.29
CA VAL A 67 7.88 4.67 7.53
C VAL A 67 7.46 6.15 7.54
N GLU A 68 8.38 7.05 7.19
CA GLU A 68 8.09 8.49 7.08
C GLU A 68 6.96 8.76 6.09
N GLY A 69 6.99 8.10 4.92
CA GLY A 69 5.94 8.19 3.91
C GLY A 69 4.58 7.71 4.42
N ALA A 70 4.55 6.59 5.13
CA ALA A 70 3.32 6.06 5.74
C ALA A 70 2.74 7.04 6.78
N ILE A 71 3.58 7.66 7.60
CA ILE A 71 3.14 8.68 8.57
C ILE A 71 2.54 9.89 7.86
N LYS A 72 3.18 10.37 6.78
CA LYS A 72 2.66 11.49 5.99
C LYS A 72 1.28 11.19 5.40
N ILE A 73 1.09 9.98 4.87
CA ILE A 73 -0.22 9.53 4.36
C ILE A 73 -1.25 9.51 5.48
N GLY A 74 -0.92 8.94 6.63
CA GLY A 74 -1.80 8.90 7.79
C GLY A 74 -2.23 10.29 8.24
N LEU A 75 -1.30 11.23 8.33
CA LEU A 75 -1.60 12.62 8.69
C LEU A 75 -2.48 13.32 7.65
N ALA A 76 -2.22 13.09 6.36
CA ALA A 76 -3.02 13.64 5.27
C ALA A 76 -4.48 13.16 5.31
N LEU A 77 -4.71 11.92 5.76
CA LEU A 77 -6.03 11.32 5.94
C LEU A 77 -6.65 11.59 7.31
N ASN A 78 -6.03 12.44 8.12
CA ASN A 78 -6.48 12.77 9.49
C ASN A 78 -6.57 11.55 10.40
N CYS A 79 -5.65 10.60 10.25
CA CYS A 79 -5.54 9.45 11.12
C CYS A 79 -4.83 9.81 12.44
N SER A 80 -5.12 9.03 13.47
CA SER A 80 -4.33 9.03 14.70
C SER A 80 -3.04 8.24 14.49
N ILE A 81 -1.90 8.82 14.81
CA ILE A 81 -0.60 8.18 14.63
C ILE A 81 -0.03 7.78 16.00
#